data_2e5fc60a43feecd801c6d4ca1e4e84ae
#
_entry.id   2e5fc60a43feecd801c6d4ca1e4e84ae
#
_cell.length_a   1.000
_cell.length_b   1.000
_cell.length_c   1.000
_cell.angle_alpha   90.00
_cell.angle_beta   90.00
_cell.angle_gamma   90.00
#
_symmetry.space_group_name_H-M   'P 1'
#
loop_
_entity.id
_entity.type
_entity.pdbx_description
1 polymer ?
#
loop_
_entity_poly.entity_id
_entity_poly.type
_entity_poly.pdbx_seq_one_letter_code
_entity_poly.pdbx_strand_id
1 'polypeptide(L)'
;FLYPDRDDKLESALTHLLACQPDLRQRHQRLSQDVAQICEPADWTPALRQFIQQVSLSEWLIEQSISPVQHIGYLTGAAAAQYVARIISLENAVQQVIVAETTPEQTLAGNSELSEILANLAVTEGTLMLEIGRAGTFSILYHQHAQWVGQTVFSPMLNTDTPEDILPLLGTLWQRGVTICLPEMPAVQTIGLPGYSFDRVRYEIQSSDARENAMLPVSYLSVSDFVEKTWRSLLCIDHYDEHAVIFEYGATSMHVISFVDSCNHIYKIGLTAADIYARPAIREHSEFISECVDGIL
;
A
#
# COMPACT_ATOMS: atom_id res chain seq x y z
N PHE A 1 5.97 10.51 -4.09
CA PHE A 1 5.63 9.28 -4.82
C PHE A 1 6.62 8.19 -4.45
N LEU A 2 6.13 6.98 -4.23
CA LEU A 2 6.88 5.78 -3.91
C LEU A 2 6.84 4.84 -5.12
N TYR A 3 8.02 4.41 -5.57
CA TYR A 3 8.16 3.53 -6.75
C TYR A 3 8.62 2.16 -6.29
N PRO A 4 7.70 1.18 -6.20
CA PRO A 4 8.03 -0.17 -5.76
C PRO A 4 8.90 -0.91 -6.76
N ASP A 5 9.52 -1.98 -6.28
CA ASP A 5 10.15 -2.97 -7.13
C ASP A 5 9.11 -3.74 -7.96
N ARG A 6 9.57 -4.70 -8.74
CA ARG A 6 8.77 -5.47 -9.68
C ARG A 6 7.46 -6.02 -9.10
N ASP A 7 6.36 -5.75 -9.79
CA ASP A 7 5.02 -6.31 -9.55
C ASP A 7 4.47 -6.94 -10.84
N ASP A 8 4.52 -8.26 -10.93
CA ASP A 8 4.10 -9.01 -12.13
C ASP A 8 2.59 -8.87 -12.45
N LYS A 9 1.79 -8.35 -11.51
CA LYS A 9 0.36 -8.12 -11.72
C LYS A 9 0.01 -6.69 -12.15
N LEU A 10 0.99 -5.78 -12.14
CA LEU A 10 0.75 -4.38 -12.52
C LEU A 10 0.34 -4.25 -13.98
N GLU A 11 0.89 -5.07 -14.87
CA GLU A 11 0.60 -5.03 -16.31
C GLU A 11 -0.88 -5.29 -16.61
N SER A 12 -1.50 -6.27 -15.95
CA SER A 12 -2.92 -6.58 -16.13
C SER A 12 -3.82 -5.46 -15.63
N ALA A 13 -3.52 -4.89 -14.46
CA ALA A 13 -4.25 -3.77 -13.89
C ALA A 13 -4.17 -2.52 -14.76
N LEU A 14 -2.98 -2.21 -15.26
CA LEU A 14 -2.76 -1.07 -16.13
C LEU A 14 -3.48 -1.21 -17.47
N THR A 15 -3.57 -2.40 -18.04
CA THR A 15 -4.26 -2.63 -19.33
C THR A 15 -5.68 -2.11 -19.30
N HIS A 16 -6.41 -2.35 -18.22
CA HIS A 16 -7.79 -1.86 -18.06
C HIS A 16 -7.83 -0.34 -17.89
N LEU A 17 -6.94 0.21 -17.07
CA LEU A 17 -6.84 1.65 -16.84
C LEU A 17 -6.50 2.41 -18.14
N LEU A 18 -5.60 1.86 -18.96
CA LEU A 18 -5.28 2.41 -20.29
C LEU A 18 -6.47 2.34 -21.25
N ALA A 19 -7.37 1.37 -21.09
CA ALA A 19 -8.60 1.31 -21.89
C ALA A 19 -9.57 2.44 -21.52
N CYS A 20 -9.66 2.78 -20.24
CA CYS A 20 -10.59 3.77 -19.69
C CYS A 20 -10.06 5.21 -19.74
N GLN A 21 -8.73 5.43 -19.78
CA GLN A 21 -8.09 6.74 -19.71
C GLN A 21 -7.29 7.05 -21.00
N PRO A 22 -7.88 7.80 -21.95
CA PRO A 22 -7.22 8.10 -23.25
C PRO A 22 -5.90 8.84 -23.12
N ASP A 23 -5.82 9.82 -22.19
CA ASP A 23 -4.64 10.65 -22.00
C ASP A 23 -3.48 9.81 -21.45
N LEU A 24 -3.75 8.96 -20.47
CA LEU A 24 -2.77 8.01 -19.93
C LEU A 24 -2.29 7.05 -21.03
N ARG A 25 -3.21 6.55 -21.87
CA ARG A 25 -2.85 5.67 -23.00
C ARG A 25 -1.92 6.36 -23.98
N GLN A 26 -2.21 7.62 -24.35
CA GLN A 26 -1.38 8.38 -25.27
C GLN A 26 0.02 8.59 -24.71
N ARG A 27 0.11 8.89 -23.41
CA ARG A 27 1.38 9.06 -22.70
C ARG A 27 2.19 7.76 -22.68
N HIS A 28 1.55 6.68 -22.29
CA HIS A 28 2.17 5.36 -22.26
C HIS A 28 2.69 4.95 -23.64
N GLN A 29 1.94 5.22 -24.70
CA GLN A 29 2.39 4.96 -26.08
C GLN A 29 3.59 5.81 -26.50
N ARG A 30 3.59 7.10 -26.17
CA ARG A 30 4.73 8.00 -26.46
C ARG A 30 5.99 7.52 -25.76
N LEU A 31 5.91 7.30 -24.45
CA LEU A 31 7.07 6.83 -23.69
C LEU A 31 7.57 5.47 -24.20
N SER A 32 6.66 4.57 -24.55
CA SER A 32 7.03 3.27 -25.15
C SER A 32 7.77 3.45 -26.48
N GLN A 33 7.37 4.41 -27.32
CA GLN A 33 8.06 4.75 -28.57
C GLN A 33 9.46 5.33 -28.31
N ASP A 34 9.58 6.22 -27.33
CA ASP A 34 10.86 6.82 -26.96
C ASP A 34 11.84 5.77 -26.41
N VAL A 35 11.36 4.86 -25.57
CA VAL A 35 12.15 3.72 -25.07
C VAL A 35 12.52 2.76 -26.21
N ALA A 36 11.64 2.54 -27.18
CA ALA A 36 11.91 1.69 -28.33
C ALA A 36 13.03 2.23 -29.25
N GLN A 37 13.34 3.54 -29.17
CA GLN A 37 14.51 4.11 -29.86
C GLN A 37 15.83 3.79 -29.16
N ILE A 38 15.78 3.45 -27.86
CA ILE A 38 16.96 3.13 -27.04
C ILE A 38 17.20 1.63 -26.96
N CYS A 39 16.13 0.85 -26.81
CA CYS A 39 16.14 -0.59 -26.65
C CYS A 39 15.02 -1.24 -27.48
N GLU A 40 15.34 -2.24 -28.29
CA GLU A 40 14.32 -2.89 -29.14
C GLU A 40 13.22 -3.52 -28.28
N PRO A 41 11.92 -3.41 -28.69
CA PRO A 41 10.80 -3.95 -27.91
C PRO A 41 10.88 -5.46 -27.66
N ALA A 42 11.59 -6.21 -28.51
CA ALA A 42 11.83 -7.64 -28.33
C ALA A 42 12.71 -7.95 -27.11
N ASP A 43 13.56 -7.01 -26.71
CA ASP A 43 14.50 -7.13 -25.59
C ASP A 43 13.95 -6.52 -24.29
N TRP A 44 12.69 -6.07 -24.30
CA TRP A 44 12.10 -5.47 -23.10
C TRP A 44 11.87 -6.50 -22.00
N THR A 45 12.60 -6.32 -20.95
CA THR A 45 12.46 -7.11 -19.73
C THR A 45 11.19 -6.70 -18.95
N PRO A 46 10.70 -7.54 -18.04
CA PRO A 46 9.59 -7.19 -17.16
C PRO A 46 9.86 -5.92 -16.34
N ALA A 47 11.10 -5.70 -15.87
CA ALA A 47 11.50 -4.51 -15.13
C ALA A 47 11.39 -3.24 -16.01
N LEU A 48 11.81 -3.32 -17.27
CA LEU A 48 11.72 -2.20 -18.20
C LEU A 48 10.25 -1.87 -18.54
N ARG A 49 9.40 -2.87 -18.70
CA ARG A 49 7.96 -2.66 -18.88
C ARG A 49 7.35 -1.96 -17.68
N GLN A 50 7.71 -2.41 -16.46
CA GLN A 50 7.24 -1.75 -15.23
C GLN A 50 7.75 -0.31 -15.11
N PHE A 51 9.00 -0.03 -15.47
CA PHE A 51 9.52 1.32 -15.53
C PHE A 51 8.63 2.23 -16.41
N ILE A 52 8.30 1.78 -17.63
CA ILE A 52 7.42 2.52 -18.55
C ILE A 52 6.05 2.77 -17.90
N GLN A 53 5.50 1.78 -17.23
CA GLN A 53 4.21 1.88 -16.53
C GLN A 53 4.26 2.89 -15.40
N GLN A 54 5.24 2.78 -14.51
CA GLN A 54 5.41 3.69 -13.36
C GLN A 54 5.62 5.14 -13.81
N VAL A 55 6.45 5.36 -14.81
CA VAL A 55 6.69 6.71 -15.35
C VAL A 55 5.41 7.26 -15.98
N SER A 56 4.71 6.48 -16.80
CA SER A 56 3.47 6.92 -17.45
C SER A 56 2.40 7.32 -16.44
N LEU A 57 2.23 6.50 -15.39
CA LEU A 57 1.29 6.76 -14.30
C LEU A 57 1.64 8.02 -13.52
N SER A 58 2.92 8.19 -13.20
CA SER A 58 3.40 9.35 -12.44
C SER A 58 3.24 10.66 -13.21
N GLU A 59 3.63 10.65 -14.47
CA GLU A 59 3.50 11.84 -15.32
C GLU A 59 2.03 12.19 -15.59
N TRP A 60 1.16 11.19 -15.73
CA TRP A 60 -0.27 11.40 -15.83
C TRP A 60 -0.86 12.02 -14.55
N LEU A 61 -0.47 11.56 -13.36
CA LEU A 61 -0.88 12.16 -12.09
C LEU A 61 -0.41 13.63 -11.96
N ILE A 62 0.82 13.91 -12.37
CA ILE A 62 1.38 15.27 -12.34
C ILE A 62 0.57 16.20 -13.26
N GLU A 63 0.13 15.71 -14.41
CA GLU A 63 -0.76 16.48 -15.31
C GLU A 63 -2.14 16.73 -14.71
N GLN A 64 -2.62 15.83 -13.85
CA GLN A 64 -3.84 16.03 -13.06
C GLN A 64 -3.61 16.97 -11.87
N SER A 65 -2.52 17.72 -11.84
CA SER A 65 -2.13 18.63 -10.75
C SER A 65 -1.75 17.95 -9.44
N ILE A 66 -1.50 16.65 -9.45
CA ILE A 66 -1.03 15.88 -8.30
C ILE A 66 0.51 15.87 -8.32
N SER A 67 1.12 16.97 -7.85
CA SER A 67 2.58 17.12 -7.87
C SER A 67 3.22 16.59 -6.58
N PRO A 68 4.15 15.65 -6.69
CA PRO A 68 4.86 15.11 -5.51
C PRO A 68 5.92 16.09 -5.00
N VAL A 69 6.13 16.12 -3.71
CA VAL A 69 7.23 16.83 -3.06
C VAL A 69 8.51 16.01 -3.12
N GLN A 70 8.39 14.70 -3.04
CA GLN A 70 9.51 13.78 -3.04
C GLN A 70 9.23 12.53 -3.89
N HIS A 71 10.30 11.97 -4.47
CA HIS A 71 10.28 10.71 -5.20
C HIS A 71 11.22 9.72 -4.52
N ILE A 72 10.72 8.55 -4.16
CA ILE A 72 11.50 7.49 -3.51
C ILE A 72 11.29 6.23 -4.34
N GLY A 73 12.37 5.63 -4.80
CA GLY A 73 12.35 4.40 -5.56
C GLY A 73 13.12 3.30 -4.88
N TYR A 74 12.66 2.09 -5.05
CA TYR A 74 13.30 0.88 -4.53
C TYR A 74 13.67 -0.05 -5.68
N LEU A 75 14.92 -0.51 -5.69
CA LEU A 75 15.52 -1.35 -6.74
C LEU A 75 15.21 -0.82 -8.16
N THR A 76 14.46 -1.55 -8.96
CA THR A 76 14.10 -1.14 -10.32
C THR A 76 13.27 0.15 -10.34
N GLY A 77 12.47 0.41 -9.30
CA GLY A 77 11.71 1.65 -9.13
C GLY A 77 12.59 2.89 -8.90
N ALA A 78 13.86 2.74 -8.50
CA ALA A 78 14.77 3.86 -8.30
C ALA A 78 15.03 4.65 -9.60
N ALA A 79 15.15 3.95 -10.73
CA ALA A 79 15.31 4.60 -12.04
C ALA A 79 14.08 5.43 -12.42
N ALA A 80 12.87 4.92 -12.16
CA ALA A 80 11.62 5.65 -12.42
C ALA A 80 11.53 6.91 -11.55
N ALA A 81 11.85 6.79 -10.25
CA ALA A 81 11.88 7.92 -9.32
C ALA A 81 12.84 9.03 -9.78
N GLN A 82 14.06 8.68 -10.17
CA GLN A 82 15.08 9.63 -10.63
C GLN A 82 14.72 10.28 -11.97
N TYR A 83 14.13 9.51 -12.89
CA TYR A 83 13.69 10.05 -14.18
C TYR A 83 12.52 11.03 -14.02
N VAL A 84 11.48 10.66 -13.28
CA VAL A 84 10.34 11.56 -13.05
C VAL A 84 10.75 12.80 -12.25
N ALA A 85 11.71 12.68 -11.34
CA ALA A 85 12.31 13.81 -10.61
C ALA A 85 13.24 14.69 -11.51
N ARG A 86 13.44 14.34 -12.79
CA ARG A 86 14.29 15.04 -13.73
C ARG A 86 15.79 15.04 -13.33
N ILE A 87 16.23 14.05 -12.59
CA ILE A 87 17.63 13.89 -12.15
C ILE A 87 18.47 13.23 -13.24
N ILE A 88 17.89 12.27 -13.98
CA ILE A 88 18.57 11.53 -15.04
C ILE A 88 17.81 11.59 -16.37
N SER A 89 18.50 11.36 -17.48
CA SER A 89 17.87 11.25 -18.81
C SER A 89 17.17 9.89 -18.98
N LEU A 90 16.31 9.77 -20.01
CA LEU A 90 15.63 8.53 -20.33
C LEU A 90 16.61 7.39 -20.66
N GLU A 91 17.67 7.70 -21.43
CA GLU A 91 18.70 6.73 -21.77
C GLU A 91 19.38 6.18 -20.53
N ASN A 92 19.76 7.05 -19.60
CA ASN A 92 20.39 6.63 -18.34
C ASN A 92 19.42 5.82 -17.46
N ALA A 93 18.15 6.17 -17.43
CA ALA A 93 17.14 5.42 -16.67
C ALA A 93 16.97 4.01 -17.24
N VAL A 94 16.84 3.88 -18.57
CA VAL A 94 16.72 2.57 -19.24
C VAL A 94 17.96 1.71 -18.96
N GLN A 95 19.17 2.29 -19.06
CA GLN A 95 20.39 1.56 -18.74
C GLN A 95 20.45 1.10 -17.27
N GLN A 96 20.03 1.95 -16.33
CA GLN A 96 19.99 1.56 -14.91
C GLN A 96 19.02 0.39 -14.66
N VAL A 97 17.86 0.37 -15.31
CA VAL A 97 16.89 -0.73 -15.17
C VAL A 97 17.48 -2.04 -15.70
N ILE A 98 18.12 -2.00 -16.87
CA ILE A 98 18.76 -3.18 -17.49
C ILE A 98 19.89 -3.72 -16.59
N VAL A 99 20.72 -2.84 -16.04
CA VAL A 99 21.83 -3.25 -15.15
C VAL A 99 21.29 -3.81 -13.84
N ALA A 100 20.27 -3.18 -13.23
CA ALA A 100 19.69 -3.65 -11.98
C ALA A 100 19.11 -5.08 -12.11
N GLU A 101 18.55 -5.43 -13.24
CA GLU A 101 17.99 -6.77 -13.48
C GLU A 101 19.08 -7.84 -13.67
N THR A 102 20.26 -7.46 -14.16
CA THR A 102 21.39 -8.38 -14.37
C THR A 102 22.27 -8.61 -13.14
N THR A 103 22.10 -7.83 -12.08
CA THR A 103 22.91 -7.92 -10.85
C THR A 103 22.06 -8.24 -9.61
N PRO A 104 21.70 -9.50 -9.39
CA PRO A 104 20.80 -9.90 -8.30
C PRO A 104 21.40 -9.75 -6.88
N GLU A 105 22.71 -9.55 -6.73
CA GLU A 105 23.37 -9.44 -5.43
C GLU A 105 23.00 -8.14 -4.65
N GLN A 106 22.50 -7.12 -5.32
CA GLN A 106 22.08 -5.87 -4.68
C GLN A 106 20.74 -5.99 -3.92
N THR A 107 19.97 -7.04 -4.16
CA THR A 107 18.64 -7.25 -3.58
C THR A 107 18.67 -7.40 -2.05
N LEU A 108 19.72 -8.02 -1.49
CA LEU A 108 19.83 -8.23 -0.04
C LEU A 108 20.33 -6.99 0.72
N ALA A 109 21.16 -6.17 0.09
CA ALA A 109 21.61 -4.90 0.66
C ALA A 109 20.50 -3.82 0.63
N GLY A 110 19.63 -3.88 -0.38
CA GLY A 110 18.57 -2.90 -0.60
C GLY A 110 17.54 -2.80 0.53
N ASN A 111 17.23 -3.89 1.23
CA ASN A 111 16.23 -3.86 2.31
C ASN A 111 16.69 -3.04 3.53
N SER A 112 17.96 -3.08 3.88
CA SER A 112 18.51 -2.25 4.95
C SER A 112 18.61 -0.78 4.53
N GLU A 113 19.01 -0.52 3.29
CA GLU A 113 19.05 0.83 2.71
C GLU A 113 17.65 1.46 2.64
N LEU A 114 16.64 0.72 2.20
CA LEU A 114 15.28 1.22 2.11
C LEU A 114 14.72 1.57 3.49
N SER A 115 14.92 0.70 4.48
CA SER A 115 14.51 0.96 5.87
C SER A 115 15.20 2.21 6.43
N GLU A 116 16.48 2.44 6.09
CA GLU A 116 17.23 3.61 6.51
C GLU A 116 16.74 4.89 5.80
N ILE A 117 16.49 4.83 4.49
CA ILE A 117 15.90 5.93 3.72
C ILE A 117 14.54 6.31 4.32
N LEU A 118 13.71 5.32 4.59
CA LEU A 118 12.38 5.55 5.15
C LEU A 118 12.45 6.07 6.60
N ALA A 119 13.38 5.57 7.43
CA ALA A 119 13.57 6.05 8.79
C ALA A 119 14.04 7.51 8.85
N ASN A 120 14.82 7.95 7.85
CA ASN A 120 15.32 9.32 7.73
C ASN A 120 14.35 10.27 6.99
N LEU A 121 13.21 9.77 6.51
CA LEU A 121 12.19 10.60 5.90
C LEU A 121 11.61 11.54 6.97
N ALA A 122 11.78 12.84 6.74
CA ALA A 122 11.12 13.86 7.55
C ALA A 122 9.62 13.88 7.21
N VAL A 123 8.90 12.95 7.84
CA VAL A 123 7.45 12.85 7.66
C VAL A 123 6.78 13.86 8.58
N THR A 124 6.08 14.82 8.00
CA THR A 124 5.25 15.76 8.74
C THR A 124 3.82 15.26 8.82
N GLU A 125 3.10 15.68 9.85
CA GLU A 125 1.68 15.38 9.99
C GLU A 125 0.90 15.77 8.72
N GLY A 126 0.06 14.86 8.24
CA GLY A 126 -0.71 15.07 7.00
C GLY A 126 0.03 14.70 5.71
N THR A 127 1.27 14.18 5.78
CA THR A 127 1.97 13.67 4.59
C THR A 127 1.19 12.51 3.97
N LEU A 128 0.94 12.60 2.67
CA LEU A 128 0.37 11.50 1.88
C LEU A 128 1.48 10.76 1.15
N MET A 129 1.60 9.47 1.42
CA MET A 129 2.49 8.55 0.72
C MET A 129 1.71 7.81 -0.36
N LEU A 130 2.08 8.00 -1.62
CA LEU A 130 1.43 7.36 -2.76
C LEU A 130 2.37 6.36 -3.42
N GLU A 131 2.02 5.09 -3.35
CA GLU A 131 2.73 4.02 -4.06
C GLU A 131 2.25 3.96 -5.51
N ILE A 132 3.19 4.16 -6.45
CA ILE A 132 2.90 4.15 -7.89
C ILE A 132 2.86 2.71 -8.38
N GLY A 133 1.67 2.15 -8.35
CA GLY A 133 1.40 0.75 -8.66
C GLY A 133 0.32 0.19 -7.76
N ARG A 134 0.33 -1.14 -7.59
CA ARG A 134 -0.53 -1.84 -6.64
C ARG A 134 0.10 -1.82 -5.25
N ALA A 135 -0.71 -2.05 -4.22
CA ALA A 135 -0.19 -2.25 -2.86
C ALA A 135 0.85 -3.38 -2.83
N GLY A 136 2.04 -3.07 -2.35
CA GLY A 136 3.17 -3.99 -2.41
C GLY A 136 4.24 -3.69 -1.36
N THR A 137 5.48 -3.52 -1.80
CA THR A 137 6.66 -3.37 -0.94
C THR A 137 6.53 -2.22 0.08
N PHE A 138 6.11 -1.06 -0.37
CA PHE A 138 5.99 0.10 0.51
C PHE A 138 4.80 0.02 1.46
N SER A 139 3.70 -0.62 1.04
CA SER A 139 2.56 -0.90 1.91
C SER A 139 2.97 -1.73 3.12
N ILE A 140 3.73 -2.80 2.90
CA ILE A 140 4.23 -3.65 3.97
C ILE A 140 5.15 -2.88 4.92
N LEU A 141 6.11 -2.13 4.36
CA LEU A 141 7.06 -1.33 5.14
C LEU A 141 6.37 -0.22 5.92
N TYR A 142 5.35 0.43 5.36
CA TYR A 142 4.57 1.43 6.05
C TYR A 142 3.96 0.90 7.34
N HIS A 143 3.37 -0.29 7.31
CA HIS A 143 2.78 -0.91 8.49
C HIS A 143 3.80 -1.35 9.54
N GLN A 144 5.04 -1.58 9.16
CA GLN A 144 6.14 -1.89 10.10
C GLN A 144 6.65 -0.67 10.85
N HIS A 145 6.51 0.53 10.30
CA HIS A 145 6.95 1.78 10.93
C HIS A 145 5.83 2.45 11.71
N ALA A 146 5.60 2.02 12.95
CA ALA A 146 4.54 2.53 13.82
C ALA A 146 4.53 4.06 14.01
N GLN A 147 5.69 4.71 13.85
CA GLN A 147 5.80 6.17 13.93
C GLN A 147 5.07 6.91 12.78
N TRP A 148 4.76 6.25 11.69
CA TRP A 148 4.02 6.84 10.57
C TRP A 148 2.53 6.58 10.66
N VAL A 149 2.14 5.50 11.35
CA VAL A 149 0.73 5.15 11.53
C VAL A 149 0.04 6.23 12.36
N GLY A 150 -0.91 6.91 11.76
CA GLY A 150 -1.64 8.02 12.38
C GLY A 150 -1.16 9.42 12.03
N GLN A 151 0.09 9.59 11.59
CA GLN A 151 0.62 10.90 11.13
C GLN A 151 0.56 11.05 9.61
N THR A 152 0.63 9.94 8.89
CA THR A 152 0.62 9.91 7.43
C THR A 152 -0.53 9.09 6.89
N VAL A 153 -0.85 9.29 5.63
CA VAL A 153 -1.78 8.45 4.88
C VAL A 153 -1.00 7.74 3.80
N PHE A 154 -1.11 6.43 3.80
CA PHE A 154 -0.59 5.59 2.73
C PHE A 154 -1.73 5.21 1.79
N SER A 155 -1.50 5.31 0.49
CA SER A 155 -2.43 4.85 -0.53
C SER A 155 -1.66 4.21 -1.69
N PRO A 156 -1.98 2.98 -2.08
CA PRO A 156 -1.54 2.49 -3.37
C PRO A 156 -2.31 3.23 -4.47
N MET A 157 -1.69 3.41 -5.62
CA MET A 157 -2.36 4.02 -6.77
C MET A 157 -3.48 3.14 -7.30
N LEU A 158 -3.25 1.83 -7.34
CA LEU A 158 -4.23 0.86 -7.79
C LEU A 158 -4.61 -0.05 -6.62
N ASN A 159 -5.91 -0.20 -6.40
CA ASN A 159 -6.42 -1.10 -5.38
C ASN A 159 -6.20 -2.57 -5.82
N THR A 160 -6.00 -3.45 -4.85
CA THR A 160 -5.89 -4.90 -5.10
C THR A 160 -7.19 -5.52 -5.57
N ASP A 161 -8.34 -5.01 -5.09
CA ASP A 161 -9.67 -5.57 -5.36
C ASP A 161 -10.30 -5.05 -6.64
N THR A 162 -10.04 -3.76 -6.96
CA THR A 162 -10.53 -3.09 -8.17
C THR A 162 -9.38 -2.34 -8.84
N PRO A 163 -8.41 -3.06 -9.42
CA PRO A 163 -7.19 -2.44 -9.96
C PRO A 163 -7.42 -1.50 -11.14
N GLU A 164 -8.56 -1.61 -11.77
CA GLU A 164 -9.01 -0.76 -12.88
C GLU A 164 -9.62 0.57 -12.41
N ASP A 165 -9.95 0.71 -11.15
CA ASP A 165 -10.65 1.88 -10.63
C ASP A 165 -9.69 2.82 -9.89
N ILE A 166 -9.43 3.98 -10.48
CA ILE A 166 -8.61 5.04 -9.89
C ILE A 166 -9.45 6.01 -9.02
N LEU A 167 -10.77 5.92 -9.07
CA LEU A 167 -11.63 6.86 -8.33
C LEU A 167 -11.43 6.80 -6.80
N PRO A 168 -11.19 5.65 -6.17
CA PRO A 168 -10.88 5.59 -4.75
C PRO A 168 -9.64 6.41 -4.39
N LEU A 169 -8.58 6.35 -5.21
CA LEU A 169 -7.39 7.18 -5.02
C LEU A 169 -7.74 8.66 -5.14
N LEU A 170 -8.41 9.06 -6.22
CA LEU A 170 -8.80 10.45 -6.44
C LEU A 170 -9.67 10.97 -5.30
N GLY A 171 -10.61 10.15 -4.80
CA GLY A 171 -11.41 10.46 -3.62
C GLY A 171 -10.58 10.69 -2.36
N THR A 172 -9.59 9.84 -2.11
CA THR A 172 -8.68 9.97 -0.96
C THR A 172 -7.85 11.25 -1.06
N LEU A 173 -7.31 11.56 -2.24
CA LEU A 173 -6.55 12.78 -2.50
C LEU A 173 -7.41 14.03 -2.27
N TRP A 174 -8.62 14.03 -2.81
CA TRP A 174 -9.57 15.12 -2.65
C TRP A 174 -9.95 15.36 -1.18
N GLN A 175 -10.24 14.30 -0.43
CA GLN A 175 -10.52 14.38 1.01
C GLN A 175 -9.35 15.00 1.81
N ARG A 176 -8.14 14.91 1.28
CA ARG A 176 -6.92 15.48 1.88
C ARG A 176 -6.60 16.90 1.38
N GLY A 177 -7.51 17.50 0.60
CA GLY A 177 -7.36 18.86 0.10
C GLY A 177 -6.48 19.00 -1.14
N VAL A 178 -6.13 17.89 -1.79
CA VAL A 178 -5.43 17.95 -3.07
C VAL A 178 -6.40 18.41 -4.14
N THR A 179 -6.04 19.46 -4.88
CA THR A 179 -6.83 19.92 -6.02
C THR A 179 -6.70 18.92 -7.15
N ILE A 180 -7.81 18.34 -7.58
CA ILE A 180 -7.85 17.36 -8.66
C ILE A 180 -8.59 17.94 -9.84
N CYS A 181 -7.96 17.91 -11.02
CA CYS A 181 -8.61 18.16 -12.27
C CYS A 181 -9.26 16.85 -12.75
N LEU A 182 -10.56 16.71 -12.53
CA LEU A 182 -11.29 15.58 -13.10
C LEU A 182 -11.42 15.76 -14.60
N PRO A 183 -11.22 14.70 -15.41
CA PRO A 183 -11.48 14.77 -16.84
C PRO A 183 -12.95 15.12 -17.08
N GLU A 184 -13.22 15.84 -18.17
CA GLU A 184 -14.60 16.13 -18.59
C GLU A 184 -15.34 14.81 -18.75
N MET A 185 -16.31 14.59 -17.88
CA MET A 185 -17.15 13.41 -17.97
C MET A 185 -18.14 13.59 -19.11
N PRO A 186 -18.31 12.61 -20.01
CA PRO A 186 -19.37 12.65 -20.98
C PRO A 186 -20.70 12.82 -20.24
N ALA A 187 -21.66 13.52 -20.88
CA ALA A 187 -22.95 13.86 -20.27
C ALA A 187 -23.56 12.67 -19.52
N VAL A 188 -23.40 12.65 -18.22
CA VAL A 188 -23.94 11.61 -17.33
C VAL A 188 -25.31 12.05 -16.87
N GLN A 189 -26.23 11.10 -16.81
CA GLN A 189 -27.53 11.33 -16.18
C GLN A 189 -27.32 11.56 -14.68
N THR A 190 -27.85 12.68 -14.18
CA THR A 190 -27.93 12.91 -12.75
C THR A 190 -28.84 11.87 -12.10
N ILE A 191 -28.30 11.09 -11.17
CA ILE A 191 -29.09 10.18 -10.34
C ILE A 191 -29.39 10.87 -9.00
N GLY A 192 -30.58 10.62 -8.47
CA GLY A 192 -30.93 11.07 -7.12
C GLY A 192 -30.08 10.31 -6.10
N LEU A 193 -29.13 11.02 -5.48
CA LEU A 193 -28.39 10.46 -4.35
C LEU A 193 -29.23 10.51 -3.08
N PRO A 194 -29.08 9.55 -2.15
CA PRO A 194 -29.67 9.68 -0.83
C PRO A 194 -29.17 10.96 -0.17
N GLY A 195 -30.05 11.63 0.57
CA GLY A 195 -29.70 12.85 1.31
C GLY A 195 -28.57 12.58 2.34
N TYR A 196 -28.01 13.65 2.89
CA TYR A 196 -27.00 13.56 3.94
C TYR A 196 -27.51 12.71 5.10
N SER A 197 -26.76 11.68 5.46
CA SER A 197 -27.02 10.85 6.62
C SER A 197 -26.50 11.56 7.86
N PHE A 198 -27.35 12.29 8.57
CA PHE A 198 -26.97 12.91 9.83
C PHE A 198 -26.62 11.84 10.86
N ASP A 199 -25.49 12.02 11.52
CA ASP A 199 -25.16 11.23 12.70
C ASP A 199 -26.15 11.60 13.81
N ARG A 200 -27.06 10.64 14.12
CA ARG A 200 -28.11 10.86 15.12
C ARG A 200 -27.54 10.67 16.52
N VAL A 201 -26.86 11.69 17.00
CA VAL A 201 -26.47 11.73 18.41
C VAL A 201 -27.68 12.13 19.24
N ARG A 202 -28.09 11.28 20.18
CA ARG A 202 -29.18 11.55 21.10
C ARG A 202 -28.65 12.44 22.21
N TYR A 203 -29.05 13.70 22.19
CA TYR A 203 -28.72 14.66 23.26
C TYR A 203 -29.81 14.59 24.33
N GLU A 204 -29.57 13.82 25.36
CA GLU A 204 -30.42 13.76 26.56
C GLU A 204 -29.65 14.33 27.75
N ILE A 205 -30.35 15.06 28.60
CA ILE A 205 -29.82 15.44 29.92
C ILE A 205 -29.83 14.16 30.76
N GLN A 206 -28.64 13.54 30.86
CA GLN A 206 -28.49 12.37 31.74
C GLN A 206 -28.37 12.84 33.19
N SER A 207 -29.15 12.23 34.10
CA SER A 207 -28.91 12.36 35.53
C SER A 207 -27.52 11.88 35.89
N SER A 208 -26.90 12.45 36.92
CA SER A 208 -25.52 12.14 37.35
C SER A 208 -25.26 10.67 37.57
N ASP A 209 -26.28 9.89 37.89
CA ASP A 209 -26.19 8.45 38.15
C ASP A 209 -25.97 7.60 36.89
N ALA A 210 -26.23 8.14 35.68
CA ALA A 210 -25.99 7.45 34.42
C ALA A 210 -24.54 7.60 33.88
N ARG A 211 -23.77 8.55 34.45
CA ARG A 211 -22.38 8.77 34.00
C ARG A 211 -21.38 7.76 34.54
N GLU A 212 -21.66 7.11 35.67
CA GLU A 212 -20.76 6.07 36.20
C GLU A 212 -20.77 4.77 35.41
N ASN A 213 -21.84 4.51 34.62
CA ASN A 213 -21.94 3.30 33.82
C ASN A 213 -21.49 3.46 32.35
N ALA A 214 -21.12 4.65 31.92
CA ALA A 214 -20.71 4.93 30.54
C ALA A 214 -19.18 4.84 30.30
N MET A 215 -18.39 4.72 31.36
CA MET A 215 -16.99 4.27 31.25
C MET A 215 -16.96 2.76 31.36
N LEU A 216 -17.41 2.08 30.29
CA LEU A 216 -16.98 0.70 30.12
C LEU A 216 -15.46 0.74 30.02
N PRO A 217 -14.74 0.02 30.87
CA PRO A 217 -13.31 -0.12 30.70
C PRO A 217 -13.09 -0.61 29.27
N VAL A 218 -12.05 -0.14 28.64
CA VAL A 218 -11.52 -0.74 27.41
C VAL A 218 -11.33 -2.22 27.77
N SER A 219 -12.37 -3.03 27.55
CA SER A 219 -12.32 -4.44 27.85
C SER A 219 -11.26 -4.95 26.92
N TYR A 220 -10.21 -5.46 27.48
CA TYR A 220 -9.15 -6.14 26.80
C TYR A 220 -9.78 -7.06 25.76
N LEU A 221 -9.51 -6.78 24.48
CA LEU A 221 -9.87 -7.71 23.42
C LEU A 221 -9.31 -9.06 23.84
N SER A 222 -10.09 -10.11 23.75
CA SER A 222 -9.55 -11.44 23.99
C SER A 222 -8.36 -11.66 23.05
N VAL A 223 -7.42 -12.53 23.41
CA VAL A 223 -6.31 -12.88 22.52
C VAL A 223 -6.82 -13.27 21.13
N SER A 224 -7.94 -14.01 21.10
CA SER A 224 -8.60 -14.41 19.87
C SER A 224 -9.06 -13.20 19.03
N ASP A 225 -9.73 -12.24 19.64
CA ASP A 225 -10.20 -11.03 18.94
C ASP A 225 -9.02 -10.20 18.40
N PHE A 226 -7.93 -10.14 19.14
CA PHE A 226 -6.71 -9.44 18.71
C PHE A 226 -6.07 -10.13 17.51
N VAL A 227 -5.90 -11.45 17.57
CA VAL A 227 -5.33 -12.27 16.47
C VAL A 227 -6.16 -12.11 15.20
N GLU A 228 -7.48 -12.26 15.34
CA GLU A 228 -8.42 -12.09 14.24
C GLU A 228 -8.31 -10.70 13.60
N LYS A 229 -8.42 -9.65 14.41
CA LYS A 229 -8.38 -8.27 13.94
C LYS A 229 -7.04 -7.94 13.26
N THR A 230 -5.95 -8.46 13.80
CA THR A 230 -4.61 -8.23 13.24
C THR A 230 -4.46 -8.91 11.88
N TRP A 231 -4.87 -10.17 11.74
CA TRP A 231 -4.81 -10.87 10.46
C TRP A 231 -5.74 -10.24 9.41
N ARG A 232 -6.96 -9.86 9.79
CA ARG A 232 -7.88 -9.13 8.88
C ARG A 232 -7.25 -7.84 8.38
N SER A 233 -6.62 -7.09 9.26
CA SER A 233 -5.95 -5.85 8.89
C SER A 233 -4.75 -6.07 7.97
N LEU A 234 -3.90 -7.07 8.26
CA LEU A 234 -2.71 -7.37 7.47
C LEU A 234 -3.04 -7.93 6.09
N LEU A 235 -4.09 -8.75 5.99
CA LEU A 235 -4.49 -9.40 4.73
C LEU A 235 -5.55 -8.61 3.97
N CYS A 236 -6.08 -7.52 4.56
CA CYS A 236 -7.15 -6.70 3.98
C CYS A 236 -8.39 -7.53 3.61
N ILE A 237 -8.83 -8.44 4.51
CA ILE A 237 -9.97 -9.33 4.29
C ILE A 237 -11.08 -9.05 5.29
N ASP A 238 -12.34 -9.09 4.83
CA ASP A 238 -13.51 -8.91 5.69
C ASP A 238 -13.97 -10.21 6.35
N HIS A 239 -13.79 -11.34 5.66
CA HIS A 239 -14.19 -12.66 6.11
C HIS A 239 -13.08 -13.68 5.92
N TYR A 240 -12.94 -14.60 6.86
CA TYR A 240 -12.04 -15.74 6.76
C TYR A 240 -12.65 -16.96 7.48
N ASP A 241 -12.19 -18.14 7.10
CA ASP A 241 -12.44 -19.36 7.83
C ASP A 241 -11.31 -19.55 8.87
N GLU A 242 -11.64 -19.66 10.15
CA GLU A 242 -10.66 -19.80 11.23
C GLU A 242 -9.80 -21.06 11.11
N HIS A 243 -10.27 -22.08 10.37
CA HIS A 243 -9.56 -23.32 10.11
C HIS A 243 -8.69 -23.27 8.85
N ALA A 244 -8.86 -22.26 8.02
CA ALA A 244 -8.07 -22.15 6.80
C ALA A 244 -6.65 -21.66 7.11
N VAL A 245 -5.74 -22.04 6.23
CA VAL A 245 -4.33 -21.68 6.30
C VAL A 245 -4.15 -20.22 5.86
N ILE A 246 -3.44 -19.41 6.65
CA ILE A 246 -3.22 -17.98 6.34
C ILE A 246 -2.64 -17.74 4.94
N PHE A 247 -1.85 -18.69 4.43
CA PHE A 247 -1.23 -18.58 3.10
C PHE A 247 -2.24 -18.70 1.96
N GLU A 248 -3.38 -19.34 2.17
CA GLU A 248 -4.49 -19.39 1.20
C GLU A 248 -5.13 -18.02 0.99
N TYR A 249 -5.06 -17.15 1.99
CA TYR A 249 -5.48 -15.75 1.91
C TYR A 249 -4.37 -14.80 1.43
N GLY A 250 -3.25 -15.34 0.96
CA GLY A 250 -2.15 -14.56 0.39
C GLY A 250 -1.17 -13.99 1.42
N ALA A 251 -1.12 -14.57 2.64
CA ALA A 251 -0.10 -14.19 3.61
C ALA A 251 1.31 -14.45 3.05
N THR A 252 2.17 -13.45 3.23
CA THR A 252 3.60 -13.52 2.88
C THR A 252 4.44 -13.59 4.14
N SER A 253 5.73 -13.90 3.99
CA SER A 253 6.68 -13.87 5.11
C SER A 253 6.69 -12.51 5.84
N MET A 254 6.48 -11.41 5.11
CA MET A 254 6.41 -10.08 5.70
C MET A 254 5.17 -9.89 6.57
N HIS A 255 4.02 -10.42 6.15
CA HIS A 255 2.81 -10.42 6.97
C HIS A 255 3.02 -11.21 8.27
N VAL A 256 3.70 -12.36 8.19
CA VAL A 256 4.05 -13.17 9.39
C VAL A 256 4.96 -12.38 10.34
N ILE A 257 5.99 -11.71 9.84
CA ILE A 257 6.89 -10.89 10.66
C ILE A 257 6.12 -9.75 11.33
N SER A 258 5.29 -9.02 10.57
CA SER A 258 4.48 -7.92 11.11
C SER A 258 3.48 -8.38 12.18
N PHE A 259 2.90 -9.57 12.00
CA PHE A 259 2.03 -10.19 13.00
C PHE A 259 2.79 -10.52 14.29
N VAL A 260 3.95 -11.18 14.16
CA VAL A 260 4.83 -11.53 15.28
C VAL A 260 5.27 -10.30 16.07
N ASP A 261 5.69 -9.25 15.39
CA ASP A 261 6.09 -7.98 16.02
C ASP A 261 4.93 -7.35 16.80
N SER A 262 3.72 -7.36 16.22
CA SER A 262 2.52 -6.85 16.88
C SER A 262 2.19 -7.63 18.16
N CYS A 263 2.26 -8.96 18.11
CA CYS A 263 2.04 -9.82 19.27
C CYS A 263 3.10 -9.59 20.36
N ASN A 264 4.37 -9.55 20.00
CA ASN A 264 5.48 -9.30 20.91
C ASN A 264 5.40 -7.92 21.56
N HIS A 265 4.95 -6.92 20.80
CA HIS A 265 4.79 -5.56 21.33
C HIS A 265 3.70 -5.49 22.41
N ILE A 266 2.57 -6.16 22.19
CA ILE A 266 1.40 -6.08 23.08
C ILE A 266 1.55 -7.02 24.27
N TYR A 267 1.84 -8.29 24.01
CA TYR A 267 1.84 -9.34 25.05
C TYR A 267 3.20 -9.57 25.68
N LYS A 268 4.29 -8.99 25.13
CA LYS A 268 5.68 -9.17 25.59
C LYS A 268 6.12 -10.65 25.64
N ILE A 269 5.56 -11.46 24.76
CA ILE A 269 5.92 -12.86 24.55
C ILE A 269 7.08 -12.95 23.54
N GLY A 270 7.93 -13.94 23.66
CA GLY A 270 9.04 -14.17 22.73
C GLY A 270 8.63 -14.94 21.47
N LEU A 271 7.50 -14.56 20.84
CA LEU A 271 6.98 -15.22 19.65
C LEU A 271 7.96 -15.07 18.47
N THR A 272 8.12 -16.11 17.67
CA THR A 272 8.97 -16.11 16.48
C THR A 272 8.16 -16.43 15.22
N ALA A 273 8.68 -16.08 14.05
CA ALA A 273 8.05 -16.42 12.78
C ALA A 273 7.94 -17.94 12.59
N ALA A 274 8.90 -18.71 13.13
CA ALA A 274 8.87 -20.18 13.07
C ALA A 274 7.66 -20.77 13.80
N ASP A 275 7.22 -20.15 14.90
CA ASP A 275 6.05 -20.60 15.66
C ASP A 275 4.76 -20.47 14.85
N ILE A 276 4.66 -19.42 14.03
CA ILE A 276 3.53 -19.18 13.12
C ILE A 276 3.57 -20.13 11.92
N TYR A 277 4.74 -20.38 11.35
CA TYR A 277 4.88 -21.36 10.26
C TYR A 277 4.55 -22.79 10.70
N ALA A 278 4.83 -23.12 11.95
CA ALA A 278 4.51 -24.44 12.51
C ALA A 278 2.99 -24.64 12.74
N ARG A 279 2.22 -23.54 12.79
CA ARG A 279 0.79 -23.53 13.08
C ARG A 279 0.06 -22.65 12.06
N PRO A 280 -0.18 -23.12 10.85
CA PRO A 280 -0.59 -22.25 9.75
C PRO A 280 -2.05 -21.74 9.83
N ALA A 281 -2.90 -22.30 10.70
CA ALA A 281 -4.29 -21.87 10.86
C ALA A 281 -4.43 -20.73 11.88
N ILE A 282 -5.30 -19.75 11.60
CA ILE A 282 -5.51 -18.56 12.48
C ILE A 282 -5.96 -18.97 13.89
N ARG A 283 -6.78 -20.00 13.99
CA ARG A 283 -7.23 -20.54 15.27
C ARG A 283 -6.06 -21.06 16.13
N GLU A 284 -5.13 -21.79 15.52
CA GLU A 284 -3.94 -22.30 16.19
C GLU A 284 -3.05 -21.19 16.73
N HIS A 285 -2.98 -20.04 16.03
CA HIS A 285 -2.28 -18.86 16.54
C HIS A 285 -2.93 -18.32 17.82
N SER A 286 -4.26 -18.23 17.86
CA SER A 286 -5.00 -17.74 19.03
C SER A 286 -4.80 -18.65 20.24
N GLU A 287 -4.87 -19.96 20.04
CA GLU A 287 -4.66 -20.97 21.07
C GLU A 287 -3.22 -20.88 21.62
N PHE A 288 -2.22 -20.87 20.75
CA PHE A 288 -0.81 -20.82 21.13
C PHE A 288 -0.43 -19.52 21.83
N ILE A 289 -0.90 -18.38 21.34
CA ILE A 289 -0.61 -17.09 21.97
C ILE A 289 -1.28 -17.00 23.35
N SER A 290 -2.50 -17.54 23.50
CA SER A 290 -3.16 -17.62 24.80
C SER A 290 -2.35 -18.47 25.79
N GLU A 291 -1.85 -19.62 25.38
CA GLU A 291 -0.98 -20.46 26.22
C GLU A 291 0.31 -19.72 26.62
N CYS A 292 0.92 -18.98 25.70
CA CYS A 292 2.12 -18.19 26.01
C CYS A 292 1.83 -17.05 26.99
N VAL A 293 0.70 -16.37 26.86
CA VAL A 293 0.28 -15.28 27.77
C VAL A 293 -0.05 -15.82 29.16
N ASP A 294 -0.79 -16.93 29.24
CA ASP A 294 -1.14 -17.57 30.50
C ASP A 294 0.07 -18.19 31.20
N GLY A 295 1.10 -18.60 30.47
CA GLY A 295 2.35 -19.11 31.01
C GLY A 295 3.32 -18.07 31.56
N ILE A 296 3.07 -16.76 31.29
CA ILE A 296 3.85 -15.62 31.81
C ILE A 296 3.26 -15.08 33.12
N LEU A 297 1.99 -15.34 33.39
CA LEU A 297 1.31 -15.03 34.65
C LEU A 297 1.54 -16.14 35.68
#